data_4fa8804e278d4d8258715fe2a84b918e
#
_entry.id   4fa8804e278d4d8258715fe2a84b918e
#
_cell.length_a   1.000
_cell.length_b   1.000
_cell.length_c   1.000
_cell.angle_alpha   90.00
_cell.angle_beta   90.00
_cell.angle_gamma   90.00
#
_symmetry.space_group_name_H-M   'P 1'
#
loop_
_entity.id
_entity.type
_entity.pdbx_description
1 polymer ?
#
loop_
_entity_poly.entity_id
_entity_poly.type
_entity_poly.pdbx_seq_one_letter_code
_entity_poly.pdbx_strand_id
1 'polypeptide(L)'
;MKKITSILLLAVMLIFSLSACGMGKPKIEDYEWKMRTIAHVEGEQLVYDAAAEESTAHPEAKIIEMTLVAKDGKITITDVTNGKTYEGSYSVSGRNPKGTDYNITIDGKSGYAGVAMTTYADGSEEPTLPISLDGYSMYFYAE
;
A
#
# COMPACT_ATOMS: atom_id res chain seq x y z
N MET A 1 30.09 18.59 -36.69
CA MET A 1 28.88 18.85 -35.87
C MET A 1 27.80 17.77 -35.99
N LYS A 2 27.51 17.18 -37.15
CA LYS A 2 26.46 16.14 -37.30
C LYS A 2 26.72 14.83 -36.53
N LYS A 3 27.99 14.44 -36.30
CA LYS A 3 28.33 13.19 -35.59
C LYS A 3 28.17 13.28 -34.06
N ILE A 4 28.36 14.47 -33.49
CA ILE A 4 28.22 14.68 -32.01
C ILE A 4 26.77 14.69 -31.61
N THR A 5 25.87 15.24 -32.43
CA THR A 5 24.44 15.28 -32.18
C THR A 5 23.81 13.86 -32.16
N SER A 6 24.29 12.97 -33.06
CA SER A 6 23.81 11.58 -33.12
C SER A 6 24.25 10.77 -31.91
N ILE A 7 25.46 10.98 -31.39
CA ILE A 7 25.96 10.30 -30.19
C ILE A 7 25.20 10.76 -28.95
N LEU A 8 24.90 12.07 -28.84
CA LEU A 8 24.13 12.62 -27.72
C LEU A 8 22.68 12.10 -27.71
N LEU A 9 22.06 11.98 -28.90
CA LEU A 9 20.69 11.44 -29.01
C LEU A 9 20.63 9.96 -28.64
N LEU A 10 21.66 9.18 -29.01
CA LEU A 10 21.76 7.77 -28.65
C LEU A 10 21.99 7.57 -27.15
N ALA A 11 22.78 8.44 -26.51
CA ALA A 11 23.00 8.40 -25.07
C ALA A 11 21.76 8.77 -24.28
N VAL A 12 20.97 9.73 -24.76
CA VAL A 12 19.69 10.10 -24.12
C VAL A 12 18.66 8.97 -24.26
N MET A 13 18.57 8.29 -25.39
CA MET A 13 17.70 7.12 -25.57
C MET A 13 18.12 5.93 -24.69
N LEU A 14 19.42 5.73 -24.46
CA LEU A 14 19.92 4.67 -23.57
C LEU A 14 19.58 4.94 -22.09
N ILE A 15 19.54 6.21 -21.69
CA ILE A 15 19.16 6.58 -20.31
C ILE A 15 17.67 6.32 -20.06
N PHE A 16 16.81 6.56 -21.06
CA PHE A 16 15.38 6.25 -20.93
C PHE A 16 15.08 4.74 -20.97
N SER A 17 15.89 3.94 -21.68
CA SER A 17 15.69 2.48 -21.71
C SER A 17 16.20 1.76 -20.46
N LEU A 18 17.10 2.38 -19.69
CA LEU A 18 17.57 1.85 -18.40
C LEU A 18 16.58 2.13 -17.24
N SER A 19 15.67 3.07 -17.40
CA SER A 19 14.62 3.37 -16.41
C SER A 19 13.46 2.36 -16.44
N ALA A 20 13.32 1.55 -17.49
CA ALA A 20 12.26 0.55 -17.62
C ALA A 20 12.64 -0.85 -17.10
N CYS A 21 13.89 -1.07 -16.69
CA CYS A 21 14.40 -2.38 -16.28
C CYS A 21 14.86 -2.40 -14.82
N GLY A 22 13.98 -1.99 -13.88
CA GLY A 22 14.36 -1.98 -12.48
C GLY A 22 13.31 -1.41 -11.53
N MET A 23 12.02 -1.56 -11.83
CA MET A 23 11.04 -1.40 -10.74
C MET A 23 11.25 -2.56 -9.80
N GLY A 24 12.02 -2.32 -8.74
CA GLY A 24 12.15 -3.22 -7.62
C GLY A 24 10.75 -3.56 -7.09
N LYS A 25 10.62 -4.70 -6.42
CA LYS A 25 9.35 -5.07 -5.79
C LYS A 25 8.85 -3.92 -4.92
N PRO A 26 7.56 -3.59 -4.96
CA PRO A 26 7.01 -2.50 -4.17
C PRO A 26 7.25 -2.74 -2.68
N LYS A 27 7.57 -1.67 -1.96
CA LYS A 27 7.80 -1.65 -0.52
C LYS A 27 6.80 -0.73 0.15
N ILE A 28 6.58 -0.94 1.42
CA ILE A 28 5.68 -0.11 2.22
C ILE A 28 6.11 1.37 2.26
N GLU A 29 7.42 1.63 2.13
CA GLU A 29 8.03 2.97 2.16
C GLU A 29 7.92 3.73 0.82
N ASP A 30 7.58 3.04 -0.26
CA ASP A 30 7.63 3.62 -1.60
C ASP A 30 6.42 4.53 -1.91
N TYR A 31 5.37 4.48 -1.07
CA TYR A 31 4.08 5.12 -1.32
C TYR A 31 3.52 5.78 -0.06
N GLU A 32 2.67 6.77 -0.27
CA GLU A 32 1.63 7.15 0.68
C GLU A 32 0.40 6.29 0.42
N TRP A 33 -0.23 5.81 1.48
CA TRP A 33 -1.30 4.82 1.39
C TRP A 33 -2.61 5.41 1.83
N LYS A 34 -3.67 5.18 1.06
CA LYS A 34 -5.05 5.50 1.42
C LYS A 34 -5.83 4.25 1.75
N MET A 35 -6.61 4.29 2.82
CA MET A 35 -7.48 3.19 3.17
C MET A 35 -8.61 3.04 2.16
N ARG A 36 -8.89 1.79 1.78
CA ARG A 36 -10.10 1.43 1.02
C ARG A 36 -11.19 0.91 1.94
N THR A 37 -10.85 -0.05 2.81
CA THR A 37 -11.80 -0.65 3.76
C THR A 37 -11.11 -1.12 5.03
N ILE A 38 -11.90 -1.14 6.13
CA ILE A 38 -11.58 -1.86 7.37
C ILE A 38 -12.73 -2.81 7.65
N ALA A 39 -12.41 -4.05 7.92
CA ALA A 39 -13.36 -5.10 8.20
C ALA A 39 -12.86 -6.04 9.30
N HIS A 40 -13.78 -6.75 9.96
CA HIS A 40 -13.45 -7.85 10.87
C HIS A 40 -14.37 -9.04 10.62
N VAL A 41 -14.07 -10.19 11.22
CA VAL A 41 -14.94 -11.36 11.16
C VAL A 41 -15.68 -11.49 12.47
N GLU A 42 -17.03 -11.50 12.41
CA GLU A 42 -17.92 -11.76 13.54
C GLU A 42 -18.67 -13.08 13.30
N GLY A 43 -18.32 -14.11 14.08
CA GLY A 43 -18.77 -15.47 13.79
C GLY A 43 -18.19 -15.98 12.45
N GLU A 44 -19.07 -16.28 11.50
CA GLU A 44 -18.68 -16.69 10.13
C GLU A 44 -18.87 -15.56 9.10
N GLN A 45 -19.26 -14.37 9.52
CA GLN A 45 -19.58 -13.26 8.64
C GLN A 45 -18.48 -12.20 8.64
N LEU A 46 -18.19 -11.66 7.46
CA LEU A 46 -17.34 -10.50 7.29
C LEU A 46 -18.18 -9.24 7.55
N VAL A 47 -17.73 -8.43 8.50
CA VAL A 47 -18.35 -7.15 8.85
C VAL A 47 -17.46 -6.02 8.42
N TYR A 48 -18.00 -5.04 7.69
CA TYR A 48 -17.28 -3.85 7.23
C TYR A 48 -17.52 -2.71 8.21
N ASP A 49 -16.48 -2.33 8.95
CA ASP A 49 -16.58 -1.28 9.97
C ASP A 49 -16.45 0.11 9.35
N ALA A 50 -15.63 0.25 8.30
CA ALA A 50 -15.44 1.49 7.58
C ALA A 50 -15.06 1.29 6.11
N ALA A 51 -15.38 2.28 5.30
CA ALA A 51 -14.99 2.39 3.90
C ALA A 51 -14.49 3.80 3.59
N ALA A 52 -13.64 3.95 2.57
CA ALA A 52 -13.18 5.25 2.09
C ALA A 52 -14.27 6.03 1.36
N GLU A 53 -15.21 5.31 0.74
CA GLU A 53 -16.30 5.88 -0.05
C GLU A 53 -17.61 5.16 0.27
N GLU A 54 -18.73 5.81 -0.04
CA GLU A 54 -20.05 5.20 0.06
C GLU A 54 -20.16 3.99 -0.88
N SER A 55 -20.58 2.86 -0.34
CA SER A 55 -20.68 1.61 -1.08
C SER A 55 -22.11 1.08 -1.04
N THR A 56 -22.64 0.74 -2.20
CA THR A 56 -23.93 0.05 -2.31
C THR A 56 -23.86 -1.41 -1.84
N ALA A 57 -22.66 -2.01 -1.87
CA ALA A 57 -22.44 -3.38 -1.40
C ALA A 57 -22.32 -3.47 0.13
N HIS A 58 -21.90 -2.38 0.78
CA HIS A 58 -21.66 -2.32 2.23
C HIS A 58 -22.20 -1.00 2.81
N PRO A 59 -23.52 -0.76 2.72
CA PRO A 59 -24.13 0.48 3.17
C PRO A 59 -24.06 0.69 4.70
N GLU A 60 -23.76 -0.37 5.45
CA GLU A 60 -23.59 -0.33 6.91
C GLU A 60 -22.22 0.25 7.33
N ALA A 61 -21.21 0.23 6.43
CA ALA A 61 -19.88 0.70 6.74
C ALA A 61 -19.86 2.23 6.90
N LYS A 62 -19.20 2.71 7.95
CA LYS A 62 -18.94 4.16 8.12
C LYS A 62 -17.96 4.64 7.07
N ILE A 63 -18.22 5.84 6.54
CA ILE A 63 -17.24 6.50 5.67
C ILE A 63 -16.21 7.19 6.56
N ILE A 64 -14.97 6.75 6.47
CA ILE A 64 -13.83 7.39 7.13
C ILE A 64 -12.65 7.48 6.17
N GLU A 65 -11.87 8.54 6.32
CA GLU A 65 -10.61 8.73 5.61
C GLU A 65 -9.46 8.37 6.52
N MET A 66 -8.63 7.43 6.07
CA MET A 66 -7.37 7.07 6.72
C MET A 66 -6.23 7.05 5.74
N THR A 67 -5.08 7.52 6.19
CA THR A 67 -3.82 7.46 5.46
C THR A 67 -2.77 6.69 6.25
N LEU A 68 -1.79 6.12 5.56
CA LEU A 68 -0.67 5.45 6.18
C LEU A 68 0.64 5.88 5.51
N VAL A 69 1.62 6.18 6.33
CA VAL A 69 2.99 6.48 5.92
C VAL A 69 3.95 5.57 6.68
N ALA A 70 4.91 4.98 5.96
CA ALA A 70 5.96 4.15 6.53
C ALA A 70 7.33 4.69 6.12
N LYS A 71 8.24 4.84 7.08
CA LYS A 71 9.59 5.32 6.84
C LYS A 71 10.54 4.87 7.95
N ASP A 72 11.72 4.42 7.57
CA ASP A 72 12.82 4.09 8.50
C ASP A 72 12.39 3.14 9.64
N GLY A 73 11.59 2.12 9.32
CA GLY A 73 11.07 1.14 10.29
C GLY A 73 9.91 1.64 11.15
N LYS A 74 9.42 2.85 10.93
CA LYS A 74 8.26 3.44 11.62
C LYS A 74 7.05 3.46 10.71
N ILE A 75 5.88 3.23 11.28
CA ILE A 75 4.59 3.28 10.58
C ILE A 75 3.66 4.21 11.35
N THR A 76 2.97 5.07 10.61
CA THR A 76 1.98 6.00 11.15
C THR A 76 0.69 5.87 10.35
N ILE A 77 -0.41 5.57 11.02
CA ILE A 77 -1.77 5.59 10.45
C ILE A 77 -2.48 6.81 11.01
N THR A 78 -3.02 7.64 10.13
CA THR A 78 -3.80 8.82 10.51
C THR A 78 -5.26 8.61 10.10
N ASP A 79 -6.15 8.56 11.07
CA ASP A 79 -7.59 8.68 10.88
C ASP A 79 -7.93 10.16 10.75
N VAL A 80 -8.02 10.64 9.53
CA VAL A 80 -8.27 12.05 9.20
C VAL A 80 -9.66 12.46 9.68
N THR A 81 -10.64 11.59 9.52
CA THR A 81 -12.04 11.85 9.88
C THR A 81 -12.22 12.09 11.37
N ASN A 82 -11.55 11.30 12.22
CA ASN A 82 -11.68 11.38 13.68
C ASN A 82 -10.51 12.11 14.35
N GLY A 83 -9.51 12.56 13.59
CA GLY A 83 -8.35 13.27 14.11
C GLY A 83 -7.47 12.41 15.03
N LYS A 84 -7.36 11.11 14.77
CA LYS A 84 -6.56 10.17 15.54
C LYS A 84 -5.33 9.72 14.77
N THR A 85 -4.24 9.50 15.49
CA THR A 85 -2.98 8.96 14.94
C THR A 85 -2.58 7.72 15.72
N TYR A 86 -2.21 6.68 15.00
CA TYR A 86 -1.71 5.42 15.52
C TYR A 86 -0.27 5.24 15.07
N GLU A 87 0.63 5.02 16.00
CA GLU A 87 2.06 4.89 15.72
C GLU A 87 2.56 3.48 15.98
N GLY A 88 3.57 3.08 15.24
CA GLY A 88 4.17 1.77 15.39
C GLY A 88 5.46 1.58 14.63
N SER A 89 5.82 0.33 14.46
CA SER A 89 7.02 -0.09 13.75
C SER A 89 6.71 -1.23 12.80
N TYR A 90 7.58 -1.40 11.82
CA TYR A 90 7.54 -2.53 10.89
C TYR A 90 8.94 -3.08 10.64
N SER A 91 9.00 -4.34 10.26
CA SER A 91 10.21 -5.02 9.81
C SER A 91 9.87 -6.02 8.71
N VAL A 92 10.78 -6.20 7.76
CA VAL A 92 10.59 -7.20 6.70
C VAL A 92 10.56 -8.58 7.32
N SER A 93 9.49 -9.34 7.06
CA SER A 93 9.36 -10.75 7.49
C SER A 93 9.60 -11.73 6.35
N GLY A 94 9.37 -11.31 5.11
CA GLY A 94 9.55 -12.14 3.93
C GLY A 94 9.55 -11.36 2.63
N ARG A 95 9.90 -12.03 1.55
CA ARG A 95 9.81 -11.52 0.18
C ARG A 95 9.27 -12.61 -0.73
N ASN A 96 8.32 -12.27 -1.54
CA ASN A 96 7.72 -13.17 -2.51
C ASN A 96 7.85 -12.58 -3.94
N PRO A 97 7.51 -13.33 -5.00
CA PRO A 97 7.63 -12.84 -6.37
C PRO A 97 6.86 -11.55 -6.66
N LYS A 98 5.76 -11.29 -5.94
CA LYS A 98 4.87 -10.15 -6.18
C LYS A 98 5.10 -8.97 -5.23
N GLY A 99 5.84 -9.16 -4.13
CA GLY A 99 5.96 -8.09 -3.15
C GLY A 99 6.82 -8.41 -1.94
N THR A 100 6.57 -7.71 -0.85
CA THR A 100 7.30 -7.79 0.41
C THR A 100 6.32 -7.92 1.58
N ASP A 101 6.59 -8.86 2.48
CA ASP A 101 5.82 -9.11 3.68
C ASP A 101 6.50 -8.51 4.91
N TYR A 102 5.71 -8.03 5.86
CA TYR A 102 6.17 -7.32 7.04
C TYR A 102 5.50 -7.86 8.31
N ASN A 103 6.28 -7.91 9.40
CA ASN A 103 5.72 -7.88 10.75
C ASN A 103 5.51 -6.42 11.12
N ILE A 104 4.37 -6.11 11.72
CA ILE A 104 4.04 -4.76 12.19
C ILE A 104 3.66 -4.80 13.67
N THR A 105 3.87 -3.68 14.35
CA THR A 105 3.34 -3.43 15.69
C THR A 105 2.79 -2.02 15.71
N ILE A 106 1.50 -1.86 16.00
CA ILE A 106 0.82 -0.56 16.06
C ILE A 106 0.10 -0.46 17.40
N ASP A 107 0.36 0.59 18.16
CA ASP A 107 -0.17 0.80 19.51
C ASP A 107 0.00 -0.45 20.42
N GLY A 108 1.16 -1.09 20.31
CA GLY A 108 1.50 -2.29 21.11
C GLY A 108 0.85 -3.60 20.64
N LYS A 109 0.06 -3.59 19.59
CA LYS A 109 -0.58 -4.77 19.00
C LYS A 109 0.24 -5.26 17.81
N SER A 110 0.52 -6.56 17.77
CA SER A 110 1.29 -7.18 16.69
C SER A 110 0.36 -7.68 15.58
N GLY A 111 0.85 -7.57 14.35
CA GLY A 111 0.13 -7.99 13.16
C GLY A 111 1.06 -8.18 11.97
N TYR A 112 0.46 -8.31 10.81
CA TYR A 112 1.14 -8.55 9.54
C TYR A 112 0.66 -7.57 8.48
N ALA A 113 1.55 -7.22 7.56
CA ALA A 113 1.24 -6.45 6.38
C ALA A 113 1.94 -7.04 5.16
N GLY A 114 1.40 -6.83 3.98
CA GLY A 114 2.05 -7.26 2.75
C GLY A 114 1.85 -6.22 1.66
N VAL A 115 2.91 -5.81 0.99
CA VAL A 115 2.82 -4.97 -0.20
C VAL A 115 2.95 -5.82 -1.43
N ALA A 116 2.00 -5.71 -2.35
CA ALA A 116 2.02 -6.43 -3.62
C ALA A 116 1.35 -5.62 -4.73
N MET A 117 1.76 -5.89 -5.98
CA MET A 117 1.02 -5.42 -7.15
C MET A 117 -0.25 -6.25 -7.31
N THR A 118 -1.39 -5.59 -7.28
CA THR A 118 -2.71 -6.20 -7.55
C THR A 118 -3.08 -5.91 -9.00
N THR A 119 -3.39 -6.96 -9.77
CA THR A 119 -3.87 -6.84 -11.14
C THR A 119 -5.39 -6.96 -11.14
N TYR A 120 -6.07 -5.98 -11.71
CA TYR A 120 -7.53 -5.94 -11.84
C TYR A 120 -8.01 -6.62 -13.12
N ALA A 121 -9.32 -6.86 -13.22
CA ALA A 121 -9.93 -7.55 -14.36
C ALA A 121 -9.78 -6.79 -15.69
N ASP A 122 -9.60 -5.46 -15.64
CA ASP A 122 -9.34 -4.61 -16.81
C ASP A 122 -7.86 -4.61 -17.24
N GLY A 123 -7.00 -5.33 -16.51
CA GLY A 123 -5.56 -5.43 -16.75
C GLY A 123 -4.74 -4.30 -16.11
N SER A 124 -5.37 -3.36 -15.42
CA SER A 124 -4.65 -2.34 -14.64
C SER A 124 -3.96 -2.97 -13.43
N GLU A 125 -2.86 -2.37 -12.99
CA GLU A 125 -2.10 -2.80 -11.83
C GLU A 125 -1.95 -1.64 -10.83
N GLU A 126 -2.09 -1.96 -9.56
CA GLU A 126 -1.98 -1.01 -8.47
C GLU A 126 -1.25 -1.63 -7.28
N PRO A 127 -0.31 -0.91 -6.63
CA PRO A 127 0.24 -1.34 -5.35
C PRO A 127 -0.86 -1.34 -4.28
N THR A 128 -0.97 -2.44 -3.56
CA THR A 128 -1.91 -2.59 -2.44
C THR A 128 -1.19 -3.03 -1.17
N LEU A 129 -1.74 -2.65 -0.04
CA LEU A 129 -1.22 -2.94 1.29
C LEU A 129 -2.35 -3.48 2.18
N PRO A 130 -2.62 -4.79 2.14
CA PRO A 130 -3.42 -5.46 3.16
C PRO A 130 -2.66 -5.52 4.50
N ILE A 131 -3.39 -5.23 5.57
CA ILE A 131 -2.91 -5.30 6.95
C ILE A 131 -3.87 -6.16 7.77
N SER A 132 -3.32 -7.10 8.53
CA SER A 132 -4.05 -7.88 9.53
C SER A 132 -3.55 -7.53 10.91
N LEU A 133 -4.40 -6.96 11.75
CA LEU A 133 -4.05 -6.46 13.08
C LEU A 133 -5.24 -6.61 14.03
N ASP A 134 -5.04 -7.29 15.15
CA ASP A 134 -6.01 -7.39 16.25
C ASP A 134 -7.41 -7.87 15.80
N GLY A 135 -7.46 -8.83 14.87
CA GLY A 135 -8.72 -9.36 14.32
C GLY A 135 -9.33 -8.53 13.20
N TYR A 136 -8.74 -7.37 12.87
CA TYR A 136 -9.15 -6.54 11.77
C TYR A 136 -8.33 -6.81 10.51
N SER A 137 -8.97 -6.67 9.37
CA SER A 137 -8.34 -6.62 8.06
C SER A 137 -8.51 -5.21 7.50
N MET A 138 -7.41 -4.55 7.24
CA MET A 138 -7.39 -3.21 6.65
C MET A 138 -6.80 -3.30 5.24
N TYR A 139 -7.41 -2.61 4.30
CA TYR A 139 -6.95 -2.54 2.93
C TYR A 139 -6.61 -1.12 2.55
N PHE A 140 -5.37 -0.92 2.12
CA PHE A 140 -4.87 0.33 1.59
C PHE A 140 -4.42 0.17 0.14
N TYR A 141 -4.43 1.28 -0.60
CA TYR A 141 -3.88 1.40 -1.95
C TYR A 141 -2.93 2.58 -2.02
N ALA A 142 -2.03 2.57 -3.00
CA ALA A 142 -1.08 3.65 -3.20
C ALA A 142 -1.77 4.90 -3.77
N GLU A 143 -1.36 6.07 -3.27
CA GLU A 143 -1.76 7.37 -3.80
C GLU A 143 -0.72 7.90 -4.79
#